data_c3839cc0ee7f429c1a38438d9a72b48c
#
_entry.id   c3839cc0ee7f429c1a38438d9a72b48c
#
_cell.length_a   1.000
_cell.length_b   1.000
_cell.length_c   1.000
_cell.angle_alpha   90.00
_cell.angle_beta   90.00
_cell.angle_gamma   90.00
#
_symmetry.space_group_name_H-M   'P 1'
#
loop_
_entity.id
_entity.type
_entity.pdbx_description
1 polymer ?
#
loop_
_entity_poly.entity_id
_entity_poly.type
_entity_poly.pdbx_seq_one_letter_code
_entity_poly.pdbx_strand_id
1 'polypeptide(L)'
;MAIIGTHTLLYTSQPEELRALLRDVFGFPHVDAGDGWLIFALPPAETGVHPADKPSHMVSFICDDIEATVADLKAKGIVFKGEPENRGYGIGVEMVLPGDCEVQLYEPRHKTAI
;
A
#
# COMPACT_ATOMS: atom_id res chain seq x y z
N MET A 1 -19.47 -10.18 -20.56
CA MET A 1 -18.87 -9.04 -19.86
C MET A 1 -17.83 -9.53 -18.88
N ALA A 2 -16.70 -8.89 -18.81
CA ALA A 2 -15.63 -9.29 -17.91
C ALA A 2 -15.05 -8.06 -17.19
N ILE A 3 -14.74 -8.24 -15.90
CA ILE A 3 -13.95 -7.28 -15.15
C ILE A 3 -12.49 -7.67 -15.40
N ILE A 4 -11.67 -6.75 -15.93
CA ILE A 4 -10.31 -7.04 -16.38
C ILE A 4 -9.23 -6.49 -15.46
N GLY A 5 -9.62 -5.77 -14.41
CA GLY A 5 -8.66 -5.24 -13.46
C GLY A 5 -9.34 -4.36 -12.43
N THR A 6 -8.54 -3.84 -11.51
CA THR A 6 -8.97 -2.87 -10.50
C THR A 6 -8.08 -1.65 -10.56
N HIS A 7 -8.62 -0.52 -10.12
CA HIS A 7 -7.87 0.73 -10.03
C HIS A 7 -8.13 1.32 -8.66
N THR A 8 -7.07 1.60 -7.91
CA THR A 8 -7.15 2.23 -6.59
C THR A 8 -6.63 3.66 -6.67
N LEU A 9 -7.12 4.52 -5.78
CA LEU A 9 -6.62 5.88 -5.68
C LEU A 9 -6.14 6.16 -4.27
N LEU A 10 -4.97 6.75 -4.17
CA LEU A 10 -4.43 7.31 -2.94
C LEU A 10 -4.59 8.83 -3.03
N TYR A 11 -5.27 9.41 -2.06
CA TYR A 11 -5.47 10.86 -2.01
C TYR A 11 -4.45 11.47 -1.05
N THR A 12 -3.74 12.49 -1.51
CA THR A 12 -2.71 13.14 -0.71
C THR A 12 -2.54 14.60 -1.17
N SER A 13 -2.09 15.45 -0.27
CA SER A 13 -1.73 16.83 -0.61
C SER A 13 -0.37 16.92 -1.30
N GLN A 14 0.39 15.81 -1.37
CA GLN A 14 1.71 15.78 -1.99
C GLN A 14 1.79 14.69 -3.07
N PRO A 15 1.00 14.83 -4.15
CA PRO A 15 0.90 13.75 -5.15
C PRO A 15 2.21 13.51 -5.92
N GLU A 16 2.98 14.55 -6.20
CA GLU A 16 4.23 14.37 -6.94
C GLU A 16 5.27 13.60 -6.13
N GLU A 17 5.38 13.92 -4.85
CA GLU A 17 6.28 13.24 -3.92
C GLU A 17 5.87 11.78 -3.73
N LEU A 18 4.57 11.51 -3.63
CA LEU A 18 4.08 10.14 -3.50
C LEU A 18 4.32 9.33 -4.78
N ARG A 19 4.08 9.92 -5.95
CA ARG A 19 4.38 9.26 -7.23
C ARG A 19 5.86 8.91 -7.34
N ALA A 20 6.73 9.84 -6.98
CA ALA A 20 8.16 9.60 -6.99
C ALA A 20 8.56 8.45 -6.07
N LEU A 21 7.94 8.36 -4.90
CA LEU A 21 8.20 7.30 -3.94
C LEU A 21 7.78 5.92 -4.50
N LEU A 22 6.59 5.84 -5.09
CA LEU A 22 6.11 4.59 -5.70
C LEU A 22 7.01 4.13 -6.83
N ARG A 23 7.54 5.06 -7.61
CA ARG A 23 8.46 4.78 -8.70
C ARG A 23 9.85 4.39 -8.20
N ASP A 24 10.43 5.19 -7.30
CA ASP A 24 11.86 5.12 -6.97
C ASP A 24 12.16 4.21 -5.77
N VAL A 25 11.29 4.15 -4.78
CA VAL A 25 11.49 3.33 -3.58
C VAL A 25 10.81 1.97 -3.74
N PHE A 26 9.53 1.96 -4.10
CA PHE A 26 8.80 0.70 -4.28
C PHE A 26 9.07 0.06 -5.64
N GLY A 27 9.52 0.83 -6.62
CA GLY A 27 9.90 0.29 -7.92
C GLY A 27 8.74 -0.25 -8.74
N PHE A 28 7.53 0.25 -8.53
CA PHE A 28 6.38 -0.22 -9.29
C PHE A 28 6.46 0.25 -10.75
N PRO A 29 6.21 -0.66 -11.72
CA PRO A 29 6.08 -0.26 -13.11
C PRO A 29 4.98 0.78 -13.28
N HIS A 30 5.14 1.68 -14.21
CA HIS A 30 4.19 2.77 -14.40
C HIS A 30 4.08 3.20 -15.85
N VAL A 31 3.00 3.91 -16.15
CA VAL A 31 2.81 4.62 -17.41
C VAL A 31 2.48 6.08 -17.09
N ASP A 32 2.76 6.97 -18.02
CA ASP A 32 2.35 8.38 -17.91
C ASP A 32 1.03 8.54 -18.65
N ALA A 33 -0.04 8.83 -17.91
CA ALA A 33 -1.37 9.04 -18.47
C ALA A 33 -1.56 10.46 -19.01
N GLY A 34 -0.54 11.31 -18.91
CA GLY A 34 -0.53 12.68 -19.41
C GLY A 34 0.03 13.63 -18.38
N ASP A 35 0.94 14.52 -18.82
CA ASP A 35 1.47 15.63 -18.04
C ASP A 35 2.06 15.23 -16.67
N GLY A 36 2.74 14.09 -16.60
CA GLY A 36 3.35 13.61 -15.38
C GLY A 36 2.40 12.87 -14.42
N TRP A 37 1.16 12.61 -14.85
CA TRP A 37 0.23 11.81 -14.06
C TRP A 37 0.57 10.33 -14.22
N LEU A 38 1.42 9.84 -13.35
CA LEU A 38 1.86 8.45 -13.39
C LEU A 38 0.78 7.55 -12.81
N ILE A 39 0.54 6.42 -13.47
CA ILE A 39 -0.35 5.35 -13.01
C ILE A 39 0.49 4.09 -12.88
N PHE A 40 0.42 3.45 -11.72
CA PHE A 40 1.32 2.36 -11.34
C PHE A 40 0.64 1.00 -11.43
N ALA A 41 1.38 0.02 -11.92
CA ALA A 41 0.99 -1.37 -11.83
C ALA A 41 1.35 -1.87 -10.43
N LEU A 42 0.36 -2.31 -9.69
CA LEU A 42 0.55 -2.88 -8.35
C LEU A 42 0.77 -4.39 -8.43
N PRO A 43 1.33 -5.01 -7.38
CA PRO A 43 1.35 -6.47 -7.25
C PRO A 43 -0.06 -7.05 -7.31
N PRO A 44 -0.20 -8.37 -7.54
CA PRO A 44 -1.50 -9.02 -7.49
C PRO A 44 -2.27 -8.65 -6.24
N ALA A 45 -3.59 -8.52 -6.37
CA ALA A 45 -4.44 -8.03 -5.30
C ALA A 45 -5.54 -9.01 -4.92
N GLU A 46 -5.94 -8.96 -3.66
CA GLU A 46 -7.14 -9.61 -3.15
C GLU A 46 -8.01 -8.56 -2.49
N THR A 47 -9.30 -8.85 -2.29
CA THR A 47 -10.18 -7.95 -1.56
C THR A 47 -10.95 -8.73 -0.51
N GLY A 48 -11.07 -8.13 0.66
CA GLY A 48 -11.93 -8.61 1.72
C GLY A 48 -13.11 -7.67 1.90
N VAL A 49 -14.19 -8.16 2.46
CA VAL A 49 -15.36 -7.36 2.80
C VAL A 49 -15.59 -7.44 4.30
N HIS A 50 -15.48 -6.32 4.97
CA HIS A 50 -15.58 -6.22 6.42
C HIS A 50 -16.83 -5.42 6.82
N PRO A 51 -17.56 -5.85 7.85
CA PRO A 51 -18.72 -5.09 8.31
C PRO A 51 -18.32 -3.72 8.84
N ALA A 52 -19.10 -2.71 8.47
CA ALA A 52 -18.95 -1.33 8.94
C ALA A 52 -20.26 -0.59 8.75
N ASP A 53 -20.48 0.46 9.54
CA ASP A 53 -21.69 1.26 9.43
C ASP A 53 -21.74 2.11 8.17
N LYS A 54 -20.56 2.52 7.68
CA LYS A 54 -20.46 3.39 6.52
C LYS A 54 -19.49 2.77 5.49
N PRO A 55 -19.77 2.94 4.19
CA PRO A 55 -18.84 2.49 3.15
C PRO A 55 -17.50 3.20 3.28
N SER A 56 -16.44 2.43 3.11
CA SER A 56 -15.08 2.96 3.04
C SER A 56 -14.20 1.99 2.26
N HIS A 57 -13.03 2.49 1.88
CA HIS A 57 -12.05 1.71 1.14
C HIS A 57 -10.68 1.95 1.78
N MET A 58 -9.87 0.90 1.84
CA MET A 58 -8.48 1.07 2.26
C MET A 58 -7.57 0.20 1.41
N VAL A 59 -6.32 0.64 1.30
CA VAL A 59 -5.27 -0.11 0.62
C VAL A 59 -4.28 -0.57 1.68
N SER A 60 -3.91 -1.84 1.62
CA SER A 60 -2.82 -2.38 2.41
C SER A 60 -1.84 -3.06 1.47
N PHE A 61 -0.54 -2.98 1.80
CA PHE A 61 0.47 -3.76 1.10
C PHE A 61 0.77 -5.00 1.92
N ILE A 62 0.92 -6.12 1.24
CA ILE A 62 1.23 -7.41 1.85
C ILE A 62 2.73 -7.69 1.67
N CYS A 63 3.38 -8.16 2.72
CA CYS A 63 4.75 -8.65 2.67
C CYS A 63 4.82 -10.06 3.27
N ASP A 64 5.90 -10.77 2.96
CA ASP A 64 6.13 -12.11 3.47
C ASP A 64 6.92 -12.13 4.78
N ASP A 65 7.67 -11.06 5.08
CA ASP A 65 8.47 -10.93 6.30
C ASP A 65 8.41 -9.47 6.75
N ILE A 66 7.58 -9.20 7.76
CA ILE A 66 7.31 -7.81 8.19
C ILE A 66 8.56 -7.16 8.79
N GLU A 67 9.35 -7.88 9.58
CA GLU A 67 10.52 -7.30 10.23
C GLU A 67 11.59 -6.91 9.20
N ALA A 68 11.88 -7.79 8.26
CA ALA A 68 12.84 -7.52 7.20
C ALA A 68 12.38 -6.41 6.28
N THR A 69 11.09 -6.40 5.93
CA THR A 69 10.52 -5.40 5.03
C THR A 69 10.52 -4.01 5.67
N VAL A 70 10.14 -3.91 6.95
CA VAL A 70 10.17 -2.64 7.69
C VAL A 70 11.59 -2.11 7.77
N ALA A 71 12.58 -2.96 8.10
CA ALA A 71 13.97 -2.55 8.18
C ALA A 71 14.49 -2.02 6.84
N ASP A 72 14.17 -2.72 5.74
CA ASP A 72 14.57 -2.30 4.40
C ASP A 72 13.94 -0.96 4.01
N LEU A 73 12.64 -0.81 4.25
CA LEU A 73 11.93 0.42 3.90
C LEU A 73 12.35 1.61 4.77
N LYS A 74 12.63 1.39 6.07
CA LYS A 74 13.20 2.45 6.92
C LYS A 74 14.55 2.93 6.39
N ALA A 75 15.38 2.02 5.96
CA ALA A 75 16.68 2.36 5.36
C ALA A 75 16.53 3.19 4.08
N LYS A 76 15.39 3.07 3.41
CA LYS A 76 15.07 3.84 2.20
C LYS A 76 14.25 5.09 2.48
N GLY A 77 14.08 5.46 3.75
CA GLY A 77 13.44 6.70 4.15
C GLY A 77 11.94 6.63 4.40
N ILE A 78 11.33 5.46 4.40
CA ILE A 78 9.91 5.32 4.75
C ILE A 78 9.72 5.55 6.25
N VAL A 79 8.74 6.37 6.59
CA VAL A 79 8.35 6.65 7.97
C VAL A 79 7.23 5.69 8.37
N PHE A 80 7.34 5.13 9.56
CA PHE A 80 6.34 4.22 10.12
C PHE A 80 5.72 4.82 11.38
N LYS A 81 4.44 4.54 11.60
CA LYS A 81 3.70 4.99 12.76
C LYS A 81 3.74 3.89 13.84
N GLY A 82 4.80 3.88 14.61
CA GLY A 82 5.03 2.87 15.65
C GLY A 82 5.72 1.61 15.13
N GLU A 83 5.55 0.54 15.88
CA GLU A 83 6.14 -0.76 15.58
C GLU A 83 5.09 -1.75 15.08
N PRO A 84 5.50 -2.78 14.30
CA PRO A 84 4.57 -3.83 13.92
C PRO A 84 3.90 -4.48 15.12
N GLU A 85 2.60 -4.75 14.99
CA GLU A 85 1.81 -5.34 16.07
C GLU A 85 0.88 -6.42 15.52
N ASN A 86 0.57 -7.39 16.37
CA ASN A 86 -0.38 -8.45 16.03
C ASN A 86 -1.81 -7.87 16.02
N ARG A 87 -2.45 -7.96 14.86
CA ARG A 87 -3.81 -7.44 14.64
C ARG A 87 -4.84 -8.56 14.46
N GLY A 88 -4.45 -9.79 14.74
CA GLY A 88 -5.29 -10.96 14.56
C GLY A 88 -5.20 -11.52 13.14
N TYR A 89 -5.52 -10.72 12.14
CA TYR A 89 -5.41 -11.12 10.73
C TYR A 89 -3.97 -11.13 10.21
N GLY A 90 -3.05 -10.55 10.93
CA GLY A 90 -1.65 -10.47 10.57
C GLY A 90 -0.86 -9.54 11.48
N ILE A 91 0.40 -9.40 11.17
CA ILE A 91 1.29 -8.45 11.85
C ILE A 91 1.38 -7.21 10.96
N GLY A 92 0.96 -6.05 11.47
CA GLY A 92 0.84 -4.86 10.65
C GLY A 92 1.38 -3.59 11.30
N VAL A 93 1.67 -2.62 10.47
CA VAL A 93 2.11 -1.28 10.86
C VAL A 93 1.73 -0.29 9.75
N GLU A 94 1.37 0.93 10.10
CA GLU A 94 1.11 1.97 9.12
C GLU A 94 2.40 2.60 8.61
N MET A 95 2.53 2.70 7.30
CA MET A 95 3.51 3.56 6.65
C MET A 95 2.90 4.95 6.53
N VAL A 96 3.68 5.98 6.85
CA VAL A 96 3.27 7.37 6.66
C VAL A 96 3.93 7.88 5.38
N LEU A 97 3.16 7.90 4.31
CA LEU A 97 3.63 8.31 2.99
C LEU A 97 3.43 9.83 2.81
N PRO A 98 4.04 10.46 1.78
CA PRO A 98 3.97 11.90 1.60
C PRO A 98 2.54 12.45 1.67
N GLY A 99 2.36 13.57 2.41
CA GLY A 99 1.06 14.16 2.66
C GLY A 99 0.30 13.48 3.79
N ASP A 100 1.02 12.79 4.70
CA ASP A 100 0.43 12.03 5.80
C ASP A 100 -0.54 10.94 5.33
N CYS A 101 -0.29 10.41 4.13
CA CYS A 101 -1.09 9.33 3.56
C CYS A 101 -0.68 8.01 4.22
N GLU A 102 -1.54 7.49 5.10
CA GLU A 102 -1.25 6.26 5.82
C GLU A 102 -1.69 5.04 5.01
N VAL A 103 -0.77 4.11 4.82
CA VAL A 103 -1.02 2.83 4.14
C VAL A 103 -0.47 1.72 5.03
N GLN A 104 -1.31 0.74 5.34
CA GLN A 104 -0.86 -0.39 6.13
C GLN A 104 0.07 -1.29 5.33
N LEU A 105 1.15 -1.73 5.97
CA LEU A 105 1.97 -2.85 5.52
C LEU A 105 1.73 -4.00 6.49
N TYR A 106 1.42 -5.20 5.99
CA TYR A 106 1.24 -6.31 6.91
C TYR A 106 1.67 -7.66 6.33
N GLU A 107 2.04 -8.54 7.23
CA GLU A 107 2.32 -9.95 6.94
C GLU A 107 1.08 -10.74 7.32
N PRO A 108 0.38 -11.34 6.34
CA PRO A 108 -0.89 -12.04 6.62
C PRO A 108 -0.69 -13.26 7.51
N ARG A 109 -1.66 -13.48 8.41
CA ARG A 109 -1.82 -14.71 9.16
C ARG A 109 -3.14 -15.39 8.83
N HIS A 110 -3.85 -14.86 7.85
CA HIS A 110 -5.02 -15.48 7.28
C HIS A 110 -4.62 -16.18 5.97
N LYS A 111 -5.49 -17.07 5.50
CA LYS A 111 -5.31 -17.67 4.18
C LYS A 111 -5.53 -16.59 3.13
N THR A 112 -4.60 -16.47 2.19
CA THR A 112 -4.69 -15.49 1.11
C THR A 112 -5.31 -16.09 -0.15
N ALA A 113 -5.91 -15.23 -0.98
CA ALA A 113 -6.49 -15.64 -2.26
C ALA A 113 -5.46 -15.57 -3.41
N ILE A 114 -4.32 -14.99 -3.12
CA ILE A 114 -3.24 -14.82 -4.10
C ILE A 114 -1.98 -15.54 -3.66
#